data_befbdee9cc296c62bf1e726dd0a47d97
#
_entry.id   befbdee9cc296c62bf1e726dd0a47d97
#
_cell.length_a   1.000
_cell.length_b   1.000
_cell.length_c   1.000
_cell.angle_alpha   90.00
_cell.angle_beta   90.00
_cell.angle_gamma   90.00
#
_symmetry.space_group_name_H-M   'P 1'
#
loop_
_entity.id
_entity.type
_entity.pdbx_description
1 polymer ?
#
loop_
_entity_poly.entity_id
_entity_poly.type
_entity_poly.pdbx_seq_one_letter_code
_entity_poly.pdbx_strand_id
1 'polypeptide(L)'
;MTASAKPSSRHHRIRSLEVTGGFLQGIKMDFSDGLNCVIGGRGTGKTTVLEALRFALDRMPSETVDRRRHEALEKLLQANLGTGSVKLELETADGILYSVSRAFGETPLVTNADGKPVDIRIGNDMHFGVDIYSQNQIEDIANSDYFQQSHLKAWSDE
;
A
#
# COMPACT_ATOMS: atom_id res chain seq x y z
N MET A 1 -10.24 -29.20 -23.56
CA MET A 1 -9.55 -27.89 -23.46
C MET A 1 -9.10 -27.73 -22.02
N THR A 2 -7.88 -28.08 -21.72
CA THR A 2 -7.28 -27.94 -20.39
C THR A 2 -6.94 -26.47 -20.16
N ALA A 3 -7.62 -25.84 -19.22
CA ALA A 3 -7.25 -24.51 -18.75
C ALA A 3 -5.82 -24.62 -18.18
N SER A 4 -4.86 -23.95 -18.81
CA SER A 4 -3.51 -23.78 -18.30
C SER A 4 -3.62 -23.07 -16.96
N ALA A 5 -3.31 -23.75 -15.89
CA ALA A 5 -3.19 -23.13 -14.57
C ALA A 5 -2.09 -22.06 -14.66
N LYS A 6 -2.47 -20.79 -14.45
CA LYS A 6 -1.53 -19.68 -14.36
C LYS A 6 -0.58 -19.99 -13.20
N PRO A 7 0.74 -19.86 -13.36
CA PRO A 7 1.66 -20.12 -12.25
C PRO A 7 1.29 -19.22 -11.07
N SER A 8 1.09 -19.81 -9.89
CA SER A 8 0.83 -19.06 -8.67
C SER A 8 1.99 -18.10 -8.44
N SER A 9 1.69 -16.82 -8.21
CA SER A 9 2.70 -15.85 -7.82
C SER A 9 3.28 -16.29 -6.47
N ARG A 10 4.59 -16.35 -6.33
CA ARG A 10 5.25 -16.72 -5.07
C ARG A 10 5.15 -15.64 -3.99
N HIS A 11 4.56 -14.50 -4.28
CA HIS A 11 4.43 -13.35 -3.39
C HIS A 11 3.08 -12.66 -3.59
N HIS A 12 2.67 -11.91 -2.57
CA HIS A 12 1.51 -11.04 -2.65
C HIS A 12 1.81 -9.85 -3.56
N ARG A 13 0.79 -9.31 -4.24
CA ARG A 13 0.97 -8.17 -5.13
C ARG A 13 -0.24 -7.24 -5.13
N ILE A 14 0.04 -5.97 -5.35
CA ILE A 14 -0.96 -4.96 -5.67
C ILE A 14 -1.15 -5.01 -7.19
N ARG A 15 -2.37 -5.22 -7.65
CA ARG A 15 -2.69 -5.27 -9.08
C ARG A 15 -3.02 -3.91 -9.64
N SER A 16 -3.80 -3.14 -8.88
CA SER A 16 -4.17 -1.80 -9.31
C SER A 16 -4.45 -0.88 -8.14
N LEU A 17 -4.35 0.42 -8.40
CA LEU A 17 -4.76 1.53 -7.55
C LEU A 17 -5.75 2.39 -8.33
N GLU A 18 -6.86 2.74 -7.69
CA GLU A 18 -7.81 3.73 -8.18
C GLU A 18 -8.12 4.75 -7.09
N VAL A 19 -8.18 6.03 -7.44
CA VAL A 19 -8.52 7.11 -6.51
C VAL A 19 -9.72 7.88 -7.02
N THR A 20 -10.73 8.03 -6.16
CA THR A 20 -11.93 8.81 -6.42
C THR A 20 -11.88 10.07 -5.57
N GLY A 21 -12.03 11.24 -6.18
CA GLY A 21 -12.05 12.52 -5.47
C GLY A 21 -10.67 13.13 -5.16
N GLY A 22 -10.70 14.40 -4.79
CA GLY A 22 -9.54 15.21 -4.46
C GLY A 22 -8.57 15.44 -5.61
N PHE A 23 -7.33 15.76 -5.29
CA PHE A 23 -6.26 16.08 -6.25
C PHE A 23 -5.90 14.90 -7.17
N LEU A 24 -6.01 13.67 -6.65
CA LEU A 24 -5.72 12.44 -7.40
C LEU A 24 -6.96 11.86 -8.10
N GLN A 25 -8.06 12.59 -8.17
CA GLN A 25 -9.30 12.10 -8.77
C GLN A 25 -9.07 11.55 -10.19
N GLY A 26 -9.56 10.33 -10.42
CA GLY A 26 -9.49 9.66 -11.72
C GLY A 26 -8.15 8.99 -12.00
N ILE A 27 -7.19 9.02 -11.08
CA ILE A 27 -5.99 8.19 -11.21
C ILE A 27 -6.40 6.73 -11.14
N LYS A 28 -5.98 6.00 -12.18
CA LYS A 28 -6.04 4.55 -12.23
C LYS A 28 -4.68 4.04 -12.70
N MET A 29 -4.06 3.19 -11.91
CA MET A 29 -2.73 2.62 -12.17
C MET A 29 -2.82 1.10 -12.07
N ASP A 30 -2.38 0.41 -13.11
CA ASP A 30 -2.19 -1.05 -13.08
C ASP A 30 -0.70 -1.34 -12.85
N PHE A 31 -0.42 -2.31 -11.99
CA PHE A 31 0.96 -2.70 -11.64
C PHE A 31 1.34 -4.03 -12.28
N SER A 32 2.58 -4.09 -12.78
CA SER A 32 3.18 -5.33 -13.25
C SER A 32 3.66 -6.21 -12.09
N ASP A 33 3.99 -7.47 -12.38
CA ASP A 33 4.48 -8.43 -11.39
C ASP A 33 5.91 -8.12 -10.89
N GLY A 34 6.63 -7.26 -11.58
CA GLY A 34 8.00 -6.87 -11.24
C GLY A 34 8.08 -5.45 -10.67
N LEU A 35 9.22 -4.83 -10.88
CA LEU A 35 9.48 -3.45 -10.45
C LEU A 35 8.56 -2.48 -11.20
N ASN A 36 7.85 -1.65 -10.44
CA ASN A 36 7.04 -0.55 -10.95
C ASN A 36 7.66 0.79 -10.52
N CYS A 37 7.81 1.71 -11.45
CA CYS A 37 8.39 3.02 -11.21
C CYS A 37 7.38 4.13 -11.50
N VAL A 38 7.19 5.04 -10.53
CA VAL A 38 6.40 6.26 -10.72
C VAL A 38 7.34 7.41 -11.01
N ILE A 39 7.32 7.92 -12.23
CA ILE A 39 8.21 8.97 -12.72
C ILE A 39 7.41 10.25 -12.95
N GLY A 40 8.01 11.40 -12.64
CA GLY A 40 7.39 12.71 -12.88
C GLY A 40 8.20 13.83 -12.23
N GLY A 41 7.92 15.06 -12.60
CA GLY A 41 8.54 16.25 -12.02
C GLY A 41 8.23 16.46 -10.53
N ARG A 42 8.84 17.49 -9.94
CA ARG A 42 8.51 17.90 -8.57
C ARG A 42 7.05 18.39 -8.50
N GLY A 43 6.32 18.00 -7.46
CA GLY A 43 4.92 18.43 -7.25
C GLY A 43 3.85 17.66 -8.06
N THR A 44 4.21 16.63 -8.84
CA THR A 44 3.26 15.85 -9.67
C THR A 44 2.47 14.78 -8.91
N GLY A 45 2.53 14.73 -7.58
CA GLY A 45 1.74 13.80 -6.78
C GLY A 45 2.37 12.41 -6.56
N LYS A 46 3.63 12.15 -6.96
CA LYS A 46 4.28 10.85 -6.75
C LYS A 46 4.24 10.37 -5.29
N THR A 47 4.61 11.25 -4.37
CA THR A 47 4.55 10.96 -2.93
C THR A 47 3.10 10.73 -2.49
N THR A 48 2.16 11.51 -2.99
CA THR A 48 0.73 11.36 -2.64
C THR A 48 0.18 10.00 -3.08
N VAL A 49 0.62 9.48 -4.24
CA VAL A 49 0.26 8.12 -4.69
C VAL A 49 0.79 7.06 -3.71
N LEU A 50 2.05 7.16 -3.28
CA LEU A 50 2.63 6.24 -2.30
C LEU A 50 1.92 6.31 -0.94
N GLU A 51 1.57 7.50 -0.49
CA GLU A 51 0.84 7.67 0.77
C GLU A 51 -0.63 7.23 0.65
N ALA A 52 -1.25 7.30 -0.52
CA ALA A 52 -2.56 6.71 -0.79
C ALA A 52 -2.52 5.17 -0.71
N LEU A 53 -1.46 4.53 -1.24
CA LEU A 53 -1.21 3.09 -1.06
C LEU A 53 -1.06 2.74 0.42
N ARG A 54 -0.20 3.47 1.15
CA ARG A 54 0.02 3.31 2.59
C ARG A 54 -1.28 3.39 3.38
N PHE A 55 -2.10 4.40 3.07
CA PHE A 55 -3.38 4.63 3.70
C PHE A 55 -4.35 3.46 3.47
N ALA A 56 -4.53 3.04 2.22
CA ALA A 56 -5.45 1.95 1.89
C ALA A 56 -5.02 0.61 2.49
N LEU A 57 -3.71 0.37 2.63
CA LEU A 57 -3.13 -0.84 3.24
C LEU A 57 -3.07 -0.78 4.78
N ASP A 58 -3.67 0.24 5.40
CA ASP A 58 -3.66 0.45 6.86
C ASP A 58 -2.24 0.45 7.47
N ARG A 59 -1.26 1.00 6.73
CA ARG A 59 0.14 1.12 7.13
C ARG A 59 0.53 2.54 7.52
N MET A 60 -0.42 3.28 8.09
CA MET A 60 -0.15 4.61 8.65
C MET A 60 0.84 4.50 9.81
N PRO A 61 1.75 5.49 9.96
CA PRO A 61 2.59 5.55 11.15
C PRO A 61 1.74 5.56 12.42
N SER A 62 2.20 4.88 13.44
CA SER A 62 1.51 4.90 14.73
C SER A 62 1.55 6.30 15.34
N GLU A 63 0.40 6.82 15.78
CA GLU A 63 0.30 8.11 16.48
C GLU A 63 1.15 8.13 17.76
N THR A 64 1.27 6.98 18.44
CA THR A 64 2.03 6.85 19.68
C THR A 64 3.54 6.78 19.46
N VAL A 65 4.00 6.35 18.28
CA VAL A 65 5.43 6.18 17.96
C VAL A 65 5.98 7.38 17.19
N ASP A 66 5.23 7.86 16.19
CA ASP A 66 5.63 9.01 15.37
C ASP A 66 4.43 9.91 15.07
N ARG A 67 4.01 10.64 16.08
CA ARG A 67 2.87 11.54 16.02
C ARG A 67 3.01 12.61 14.93
N ARG A 68 4.20 13.20 14.79
CA ARG A 68 4.43 14.25 13.78
C ARG A 68 4.17 13.76 12.37
N ARG A 69 4.65 12.57 12.08
CA ARG A 69 4.48 11.96 10.77
C ARG A 69 3.04 11.51 10.54
N HIS A 70 2.40 10.95 11.56
CA HIS A 70 0.98 10.59 11.52
C HIS A 70 0.14 11.81 11.14
N GLU A 71 0.24 12.91 11.90
CA GLU A 71 -0.50 14.16 11.66
C GLU A 71 -0.19 14.78 10.26
N ALA A 72 1.07 14.72 9.83
CA ALA A 72 1.45 15.23 8.51
C ALA A 72 0.81 14.42 7.37
N LEU A 73 0.74 13.10 7.50
CA LEU A 73 0.09 12.22 6.53
C LEU A 73 -1.43 12.37 6.54
N GLU A 74 -2.05 12.48 7.71
CA GLU A 74 -3.49 12.75 7.81
C GLU A 74 -3.87 14.05 7.09
N LYS A 75 -3.14 15.15 7.34
CA LYS A 75 -3.34 16.42 6.65
C LYS A 75 -3.16 16.30 5.13
N LEU A 76 -2.13 15.57 4.70
CA LEU A 76 -1.88 15.33 3.28
C LEU A 76 -3.04 14.54 2.65
N LEU A 77 -3.49 13.47 3.29
CA LEU A 77 -4.60 12.65 2.80
C LEU A 77 -5.90 13.43 2.79
N GLN A 78 -6.22 14.14 3.85
CA GLN A 78 -7.42 14.99 3.92
C GLN A 78 -7.45 16.04 2.81
N ALA A 79 -6.33 16.71 2.58
CA ALA A 79 -6.23 17.74 1.54
C ALA A 79 -6.32 17.16 0.11
N ASN A 80 -5.86 15.91 -0.09
CA ASN A 80 -5.76 15.30 -1.42
C ASN A 80 -6.89 14.33 -1.76
N LEU A 81 -7.55 13.73 -0.79
CA LEU A 81 -8.70 12.84 -1.01
C LEU A 81 -10.03 13.57 -0.84
N GLY A 82 -10.12 14.53 0.10
CA GLY A 82 -11.39 15.17 0.45
C GLY A 82 -12.44 14.14 0.88
N THR A 83 -13.54 14.04 0.16
CA THR A 83 -14.60 13.03 0.35
C THR A 83 -14.40 11.78 -0.52
N GLY A 84 -13.27 11.67 -1.20
CA GLY A 84 -12.96 10.53 -2.06
C GLY A 84 -12.46 9.32 -1.30
N SER A 85 -12.19 8.27 -2.04
CA SER A 85 -11.68 7.00 -1.53
C SER A 85 -10.51 6.47 -2.37
N VAL A 86 -9.71 5.61 -1.75
CA VAL A 86 -8.67 4.83 -2.42
C VAL A 86 -9.16 3.40 -2.53
N LYS A 87 -9.06 2.82 -3.71
CA LYS A 87 -9.36 1.41 -3.97
C LYS A 87 -8.12 0.70 -4.49
N LEU A 88 -7.81 -0.46 -3.92
CA LEU A 88 -6.74 -1.35 -4.34
C LEU A 88 -7.32 -2.71 -4.75
N GLU A 89 -6.79 -3.28 -5.82
CA GLU A 89 -6.96 -4.70 -6.12
C GLU A 89 -5.68 -5.43 -5.70
N LEU A 90 -5.83 -6.43 -4.85
CA LEU A 90 -4.76 -7.22 -4.28
C LEU A 90 -4.86 -8.66 -4.75
N GLU A 91 -3.72 -9.32 -4.97
CA GLU A 91 -3.66 -10.76 -5.22
C GLU A 91 -2.69 -11.38 -4.22
N THR A 92 -3.14 -12.41 -3.52
CA THR A 92 -2.29 -13.16 -2.59
C THR A 92 -1.33 -14.09 -3.35
N ALA A 93 -0.32 -14.62 -2.66
CA ALA A 93 0.60 -15.60 -3.21
C ALA A 93 -0.12 -16.85 -3.75
N ASP A 94 -1.27 -17.20 -3.16
CA ASP A 94 -2.13 -18.31 -3.61
C ASP A 94 -3.08 -17.93 -4.77
N GLY A 95 -3.00 -16.68 -5.27
CA GLY A 95 -3.80 -16.20 -6.39
C GLY A 95 -5.22 -15.77 -6.02
N ILE A 96 -5.53 -15.58 -4.74
CA ILE A 96 -6.83 -15.08 -4.29
C ILE A 96 -6.88 -13.56 -4.47
N LEU A 97 -7.98 -13.09 -5.06
CA LEU A 97 -8.20 -11.66 -5.31
C LEU A 97 -9.03 -11.04 -4.18
N TYR A 98 -8.58 -9.88 -3.71
CA TYR A 98 -9.29 -9.02 -2.79
C TYR A 98 -9.34 -7.59 -3.32
N SER A 99 -10.41 -6.88 -3.00
CA SER A 99 -10.49 -5.43 -3.20
C SER A 99 -10.54 -4.75 -1.84
N VAL A 100 -9.69 -3.75 -1.66
CA VAL A 100 -9.64 -2.90 -0.47
C VAL A 100 -10.10 -1.51 -0.85
N SER A 101 -11.08 -0.99 -0.14
CA SER A 101 -11.56 0.39 -0.32
C SER A 101 -11.51 1.13 1.00
N ARG A 102 -10.99 2.36 0.99
CA ARG A 102 -10.93 3.21 2.19
C ARG A 102 -11.20 4.67 1.85
N ALA A 103 -12.20 5.27 2.51
CA ALA A 103 -12.40 6.71 2.52
C ALA A 103 -11.66 7.36 3.70
N PHE A 104 -11.39 8.66 3.62
CA PHE A 104 -10.73 9.38 4.72
C PHE A 104 -11.62 9.37 5.98
N GLY A 105 -11.02 9.08 7.13
CA GLY A 105 -11.73 8.94 8.41
C GLY A 105 -12.40 7.58 8.63
N GLU A 106 -12.31 6.65 7.65
CA GLU A 106 -12.91 5.31 7.75
C GLU A 106 -11.86 4.20 7.87
N THR A 107 -12.31 3.04 8.35
CA THR A 107 -11.52 1.80 8.33
C THR A 107 -11.55 1.18 6.94
N PRO A 108 -10.50 0.45 6.53
CA PRO A 108 -10.50 -0.26 5.26
C PRO A 108 -11.63 -1.29 5.19
N LEU A 109 -12.37 -1.27 4.08
CA LEU A 109 -13.34 -2.31 3.73
C LEU A 109 -12.68 -3.29 2.76
N VAL A 110 -12.60 -4.56 3.14
CA VAL A 110 -12.06 -5.63 2.31
C VAL A 110 -13.21 -6.46 1.74
N THR A 111 -13.17 -6.70 0.43
CA THR A 111 -14.14 -7.58 -0.25
C THR A 111 -13.41 -8.66 -1.04
N ASN A 112 -14.06 -9.83 -1.20
CA ASN A 112 -13.56 -10.89 -2.07
C ASN A 112 -13.88 -10.61 -3.55
N ALA A 113 -13.51 -11.53 -4.44
CA ALA A 113 -13.75 -11.42 -5.89
C ALA A 113 -15.24 -11.30 -6.27
N ASP A 114 -16.15 -11.78 -5.43
CA ASP A 114 -17.60 -11.65 -5.62
C ASP A 114 -18.17 -10.32 -5.09
N GLY A 115 -17.30 -9.43 -4.56
CA GLY A 115 -17.70 -8.17 -3.96
C GLY A 115 -18.32 -8.30 -2.57
N LYS A 116 -18.23 -9.47 -1.92
CA LYS A 116 -18.73 -9.67 -0.56
C LYS A 116 -17.71 -9.23 0.48
N PRO A 117 -18.11 -8.48 1.51
CA PRO A 117 -17.22 -8.12 2.60
C PRO A 117 -16.64 -9.36 3.29
N VAL A 118 -15.37 -9.29 3.64
CA VAL A 118 -14.64 -10.31 4.39
C VAL A 118 -13.98 -9.68 5.61
N ASP A 119 -13.96 -10.40 6.72
CA ASP A 119 -13.34 -9.94 7.97
C ASP A 119 -11.83 -10.24 7.96
N ILE A 120 -11.11 -9.49 7.12
CA ILE A 120 -9.65 -9.54 7.00
C ILE A 120 -9.11 -8.15 7.32
N ARG A 121 -8.15 -8.07 8.24
CA ARG A 121 -7.44 -6.84 8.60
C ARG A 121 -6.09 -6.79 7.90
N ILE A 122 -5.99 -6.02 6.83
CA ILE A 122 -4.78 -5.95 5.99
C ILE A 122 -3.56 -5.45 6.76
N GLY A 123 -3.74 -4.48 7.69
CA GLY A 123 -2.64 -3.91 8.48
C GLY A 123 -2.01 -4.85 9.50
N ASN A 124 -2.76 -5.79 10.04
CA ASN A 124 -2.35 -6.63 11.17
C ASN A 124 -2.28 -8.12 10.87
N ASP A 125 -3.03 -8.58 9.87
CA ASP A 125 -3.01 -10.00 9.52
C ASP A 125 -1.77 -10.29 8.66
N MET A 126 -1.02 -11.33 9.04
CA MET A 126 0.18 -11.80 8.35
C MET A 126 -0.08 -12.28 6.90
N HIS A 127 -1.35 -12.24 6.48
CA HIS A 127 -1.76 -12.69 5.14
C HIS A 127 -1.37 -11.73 4.01
N PHE A 128 -1.02 -10.46 4.32
CA PHE A 128 -0.58 -9.50 3.32
C PHE A 128 0.54 -8.61 3.88
N GLY A 129 1.73 -9.22 4.02
CA GLY A 129 2.93 -8.49 4.43
C GLY A 129 3.36 -7.50 3.36
N VAL A 130 3.41 -6.19 3.72
CA VAL A 130 3.94 -5.15 2.86
C VAL A 130 4.76 -4.17 3.68
N ASP A 131 5.96 -3.85 3.20
CA ASP A 131 6.81 -2.82 3.77
C ASP A 131 6.78 -1.58 2.88
N ILE A 132 6.50 -0.43 3.49
CA ILE A 132 6.42 0.85 2.79
C ILE A 132 7.38 1.83 3.45
N TYR A 133 8.43 2.21 2.72
CA TYR A 133 9.44 3.17 3.17
C TYR A 133 9.25 4.51 2.47
N SER A 134 9.26 5.60 3.22
CA SER A 134 9.39 6.94 2.65
C SER A 134 10.85 7.24 2.36
N GLN A 135 11.12 8.29 1.56
CA GLN A 135 12.49 8.74 1.27
C GLN A 135 13.29 8.98 2.55
N ASN A 136 12.76 9.71 3.53
CA ASN A 136 13.44 9.98 4.79
C ASN A 136 13.76 8.71 5.57
N GLN A 137 12.85 7.71 5.58
CA GLN A 137 13.13 6.43 6.25
C GLN A 137 14.25 5.65 5.57
N ILE A 138 14.34 5.70 4.25
CA ILE A 138 15.45 5.07 3.51
C ILE A 138 16.77 5.76 3.87
N GLU A 139 16.77 7.09 3.98
CA GLU A 139 17.95 7.86 4.41
C GLU A 139 18.32 7.53 5.87
N ASP A 140 17.36 7.42 6.77
CA ASP A 140 17.58 7.03 8.17
C ASP A 140 18.15 5.61 8.28
N ILE A 141 17.63 4.66 7.49
CA ILE A 141 18.15 3.28 7.40
C ILE A 141 19.59 3.29 6.88
N ALA A 142 19.87 4.08 5.83
CA ALA A 142 21.20 4.17 5.25
C ALA A 142 22.25 4.78 6.20
N ASN A 143 21.83 5.65 7.12
CA ASN A 143 22.69 6.34 8.06
C ASN A 143 22.77 5.68 9.45
N SER A 144 22.00 4.61 9.70
CA SER A 144 21.96 3.93 11.01
C SER A 144 22.56 2.53 10.94
N ASP A 145 23.71 2.33 11.61
CA ASP A 145 24.37 1.02 11.72
C ASP A 145 23.46 -0.06 12.32
N TYR A 146 22.56 0.33 13.23
CA TYR A 146 21.62 -0.59 13.87
C TYR A 146 20.55 -1.10 12.90
N PHE A 147 20.01 -0.23 12.07
CA PHE A 147 19.01 -0.61 11.06
C PHE A 147 19.63 -1.46 9.95
N GLN A 148 20.85 -1.17 9.54
CA GLN A 148 21.58 -1.97 8.55
C GLN A 148 21.77 -3.41 9.03
N GLN A 149 22.13 -3.61 10.30
CA GLN A 149 22.36 -4.96 10.86
C GLN A 149 21.04 -5.73 11.06
N SER A 150 19.95 -5.09 11.45
CA SER A 150 18.67 -5.75 11.68
C SER A 150 17.99 -6.19 10.38
N HIS A 151 18.08 -5.39 9.32
CA HIS A 151 17.52 -5.73 8.01
C HIS A 151 18.37 -6.76 7.27
N LEU A 152 19.71 -6.72 7.38
CA LEU A 152 20.58 -7.73 6.79
C LEU A 152 20.35 -9.11 7.41
N LYS A 153 20.07 -9.19 8.72
CA LYS A 153 19.70 -10.46 9.36
C LYS A 153 18.37 -11.02 8.87
N ALA A 154 17.36 -10.20 8.69
CA ALA A 154 16.06 -10.64 8.19
C ALA A 154 16.12 -11.20 6.76
N TRP A 155 17.10 -10.77 5.95
CA TRP A 155 17.29 -11.27 4.57
C TRP A 155 18.20 -12.49 4.49
N SER A 156 18.97 -12.78 5.55
CA SER A 156 19.86 -13.96 5.60
C SER A 156 19.17 -15.21 6.14
N ASP A 157 18.01 -15.08 6.76
CA ASP A 157 17.24 -16.18 7.37
C ASP A 157 16.12 -16.72 6.45
N GLU A 158 16.04 -16.26 5.18
CA GLU A 158 15.23 -16.84 4.11
C GLU A 158 16.10 -17.68 3.15
#